data_8fab77e79ba3a975a17e1e2eb6a31270
#
_entry.id   8fab77e79ba3a975a17e1e2eb6a31270
#
_cell.length_a   1.000
_cell.length_b   1.000
_cell.length_c   1.000
_cell.angle_alpha   90.00
_cell.angle_beta   90.00
_cell.angle_gamma   90.00
#
_symmetry.space_group_name_H-M   'P 1'
#
loop_
_entity.id
_entity.type
_entity.pdbx_description
1 polymer ?
#
loop_
_entity_poly.entity_id
_entity_poly.type
_entity_poly.pdbx_seq_one_letter_code
_entity_poly.pdbx_strand_id
1 'polypeptide(L)'
;VVCSIICAPVFASDYSTGADDIQRCTRYGRKRLGKSRLLAAMTLSTVLYVVCAGVFVALTLAVFGDDKTSAQLALDALVLGNITMNGVLILTLAAGLLSVFAMTAFTLWLSARMRSGVAVLAVTLAVAMTPTFLIVLLRESAVGDWLRLLLPSGGLGLGTGMFVDIQVGKFLTIGSLAIWTPFVMLAAPVIEAPVFALLAQRAYVRREDAALPRKRPRH
;
A
#
# COMPACT_ATOMS: atom_id res chain seq x y z
N VAL A 1 -4.60 4.89 5.43
CA VAL A 1 -4.54 6.31 5.83
C VAL A 1 -3.67 6.48 7.08
N VAL A 2 -3.99 5.83 8.23
CA VAL A 2 -3.22 6.02 9.49
C VAL A 2 -1.74 5.67 9.31
N CYS A 3 -1.41 4.54 8.68
CA CYS A 3 -0.02 4.18 8.36
C CYS A 3 0.66 5.26 7.51
N SER A 4 -0.04 5.84 6.54
CA SER A 4 0.49 6.90 5.68
C SER A 4 0.76 8.19 6.44
N ILE A 5 -0.10 8.56 7.41
CA ILE A 5 0.11 9.72 8.27
C ILE A 5 1.39 9.57 9.09
N ILE A 6 1.62 8.38 9.66
CA ILE A 6 2.81 8.09 10.46
C ILE A 6 4.07 8.03 9.59
N CYS A 7 3.97 7.47 8.39
CA CYS A 7 5.12 7.28 7.51
C CYS A 7 5.48 8.51 6.67
N ALA A 8 4.56 9.44 6.47
CA ALA A 8 4.80 10.66 5.67
C ALA A 8 5.99 11.51 6.16
N PRO A 9 6.18 11.77 7.46
CA PRO A 9 7.29 12.56 7.95
C PRO A 9 8.63 11.81 8.03
N VAL A 10 8.69 10.48 7.88
CA VAL A 10 9.88 9.65 8.17
C VAL A 10 11.15 10.13 7.48
N PHE A 11 11.08 10.55 6.22
CA PHE A 11 12.20 11.16 5.50
C PHE A 11 12.04 12.67 5.33
N ALA A 12 10.81 13.16 5.20
CA ALA A 12 10.54 14.58 4.98
C ALA A 12 10.90 15.47 6.18
N SER A 13 10.81 14.93 7.42
CA SER A 13 11.18 15.69 8.63
C SER A 13 12.67 16.00 8.70
N ASP A 14 13.53 15.13 8.19
CA ASP A 14 14.98 15.39 8.20
C ASP A 14 15.35 16.60 7.34
N TYR A 15 14.63 16.77 6.23
CA TYR A 15 14.84 17.91 5.34
C TYR A 15 14.33 19.24 5.94
N SER A 16 13.31 19.19 6.79
CA SER A 16 12.76 20.38 7.44
C SER A 16 13.58 20.82 8.66
N THR A 17 14.23 19.90 9.36
CA THR A 17 15.01 20.17 10.58
C THR A 17 16.50 20.39 10.32
N GLY A 18 17.00 20.17 9.10
CA GLY A 18 18.43 20.23 8.79
C GLY A 18 19.28 19.13 9.45
N ALA A 19 18.64 18.14 10.08
CA ALA A 19 19.32 17.00 10.69
C ALA A 19 20.08 16.15 9.67
N ASP A 20 19.73 16.27 8.40
CA ASP A 20 20.34 15.64 7.25
C ASP A 20 21.86 15.97 7.17
N ASP A 21 22.28 17.22 7.45
CA ASP A 21 23.69 17.62 7.40
C ASP A 21 24.55 16.92 8.45
N ILE A 22 24.02 16.69 9.64
CA ILE A 22 24.74 15.99 10.72
C ILE A 22 24.87 14.48 10.40
N GLN A 23 23.84 13.89 9.84
CA GLN A 23 23.82 12.47 9.48
C GLN A 23 24.76 12.14 8.31
N ARG A 24 25.06 13.11 7.45
CA ARG A 24 26.01 13.02 6.33
C ARG A 24 27.46 12.82 6.78
N CYS A 25 27.81 13.27 7.97
CA CYS A 25 29.19 13.16 8.49
C CYS A 25 29.56 11.73 8.91
N THR A 26 28.59 10.80 9.02
CA THR A 26 28.84 9.44 9.45
C THR A 26 29.19 8.50 8.28
N ARG A 27 30.35 7.83 8.37
CA ARG A 27 30.93 6.97 7.31
C ARG A 27 30.00 5.86 6.79
N TYR A 28 29.06 5.38 7.60
CA TYR A 28 28.12 4.28 7.26
C TYR A 28 26.64 4.71 7.32
N GLY A 29 26.35 5.99 7.62
CA GLY A 29 25.00 6.45 7.92
C GLY A 29 24.01 6.32 6.76
N ARG A 30 24.45 6.61 5.54
CA ARG A 30 23.58 6.78 4.39
C ARG A 30 22.75 5.54 4.04
N LYS A 31 23.40 4.46 3.63
CA LYS A 31 22.68 3.26 3.17
C LYS A 31 22.06 2.47 4.33
N ARG A 32 22.75 2.38 5.48
CA ARG A 32 22.24 1.64 6.64
C ARG A 32 21.06 2.36 7.29
N LEU A 33 21.16 3.68 7.45
CA LEU A 33 20.10 4.50 8.04
C LEU A 33 18.81 4.46 7.20
N GLY A 34 18.92 4.62 5.86
CA GLY A 34 17.78 4.52 4.96
C GLY A 34 17.08 3.17 5.03
N LYS A 35 17.85 2.06 5.07
CA LYS A 35 17.30 0.71 5.27
C LYS A 35 16.64 0.53 6.63
N SER A 36 17.29 0.98 7.70
CA SER A 36 16.77 0.88 9.06
C SER A 36 15.44 1.62 9.21
N ARG A 37 15.33 2.83 8.67
CA ARG A 37 14.08 3.61 8.69
C ARG A 37 12.97 2.97 7.85
N LEU A 38 13.32 2.47 6.66
CA LEU A 38 12.38 1.74 5.83
C LEU A 38 11.83 0.51 6.58
N LEU A 39 12.71 -0.29 7.17
CA LEU A 39 12.30 -1.46 7.95
C LEU A 39 11.47 -1.06 9.17
N ALA A 40 11.87 -0.04 9.92
CA ALA A 40 11.11 0.43 11.07
C ALA A 40 9.70 0.92 10.69
N ALA A 41 9.56 1.63 9.56
CA ALA A 41 8.26 2.07 9.08
C ALA A 41 7.39 0.88 8.62
N MET A 42 7.99 -0.10 7.95
CA MET A 42 7.28 -1.32 7.52
C MET A 42 6.84 -2.17 8.72
N THR A 43 7.70 -2.36 9.72
CA THR A 43 7.34 -3.11 10.95
C THR A 43 6.25 -2.38 11.73
N LEU A 44 6.33 -1.07 11.88
CA LEU A 44 5.30 -0.28 12.56
C LEU A 44 3.94 -0.40 11.85
N SER A 45 3.93 -0.29 10.51
CA SER A 45 2.71 -0.46 9.71
C SER A 45 2.13 -1.86 9.84
N THR A 46 2.99 -2.90 9.90
CA THR A 46 2.55 -4.28 10.13
C THR A 46 1.90 -4.45 11.49
N VAL A 47 2.56 -3.97 12.55
CA VAL A 47 2.03 -4.07 13.91
C VAL A 47 0.68 -3.36 14.02
N LEU A 48 0.59 -2.14 13.48
CA LEU A 48 -0.66 -1.38 13.48
C LEU A 48 -1.77 -2.12 12.73
N TYR A 49 -1.44 -2.68 11.55
CA TYR A 49 -2.41 -3.46 10.79
C TYR A 49 -2.88 -4.69 11.55
N VAL A 50 -1.95 -5.47 12.12
CA VAL A 50 -2.26 -6.71 12.87
C VAL A 50 -3.13 -6.41 14.08
N VAL A 51 -2.85 -5.32 14.80
CA VAL A 51 -3.70 -4.89 15.94
C VAL A 51 -5.10 -4.53 15.46
N CYS A 52 -5.23 -3.69 14.44
CA CYS A 52 -6.54 -3.29 13.91
C CYS A 52 -7.31 -4.48 13.32
N ALA A 53 -6.64 -5.34 12.57
CA ALA A 53 -7.24 -6.54 11.99
C ALA A 53 -7.64 -7.54 13.08
N GLY A 54 -6.80 -7.72 14.10
CA GLY A 54 -7.09 -8.59 15.25
C GLY A 54 -8.32 -8.12 16.02
N VAL A 55 -8.44 -6.83 16.30
CA VAL A 55 -9.64 -6.25 16.93
C VAL A 55 -10.87 -6.46 16.05
N PHE A 56 -10.74 -6.21 14.75
CA PHE A 56 -11.85 -6.43 13.80
C PHE A 56 -12.33 -7.88 13.79
N VAL A 57 -11.38 -8.83 13.68
CA VAL A 57 -11.70 -10.27 13.69
C VAL A 57 -12.32 -10.68 15.03
N ALA A 58 -11.76 -10.23 16.15
CA ALA A 58 -12.30 -10.54 17.48
C ALA A 58 -13.74 -10.04 17.64
N LEU A 59 -14.03 -8.83 17.19
CA LEU A 59 -15.40 -8.28 17.21
C LEU A 59 -16.33 -9.03 16.28
N THR A 60 -15.87 -9.38 15.08
CA THR A 60 -16.67 -10.14 14.12
C THR A 60 -17.03 -11.53 14.68
N LEU A 61 -16.04 -12.25 15.23
CA LEU A 61 -16.28 -13.56 15.85
C LEU A 61 -17.15 -13.48 17.11
N ALA A 62 -17.05 -12.41 17.90
CA ALA A 62 -17.88 -12.21 19.09
C ALA A 62 -19.36 -11.96 18.73
N VAL A 63 -19.63 -11.27 17.62
CA VAL A 63 -20.99 -10.91 17.20
C VAL A 63 -21.64 -12.01 16.35
N PHE A 64 -20.90 -12.57 15.40
CA PHE A 64 -21.44 -13.50 14.39
C PHE A 64 -21.08 -14.97 14.67
N GLY A 65 -20.14 -15.24 15.58
CA GLY A 65 -19.62 -16.58 15.81
C GLY A 65 -18.71 -17.09 14.68
N ASP A 66 -18.35 -18.38 14.79
CA ASP A 66 -17.52 -19.07 13.76
C ASP A 66 -18.43 -19.64 12.65
N ASP A 67 -18.61 -18.88 11.59
CA ASP A 67 -19.46 -19.28 10.47
C ASP A 67 -18.67 -20.11 9.44
N LYS A 68 -18.98 -21.40 9.38
CA LYS A 68 -18.40 -22.39 8.46
C LYS A 68 -19.21 -22.59 7.19
N THR A 69 -20.25 -21.80 6.98
CA THR A 69 -21.07 -21.90 5.78
C THR A 69 -20.26 -21.59 4.52
N SER A 70 -20.66 -22.17 3.40
CA SER A 70 -20.04 -21.84 2.12
C SER A 70 -20.30 -20.38 1.77
N ALA A 71 -19.30 -19.68 1.27
CA ALA A 71 -19.42 -18.27 0.89
C ALA A 71 -20.49 -18.07 -0.20
N GLN A 72 -20.72 -19.07 -1.06
CA GLN A 72 -21.80 -19.06 -2.05
C GLN A 72 -23.18 -18.95 -1.43
N LEU A 73 -23.41 -19.69 -0.33
CA LEU A 73 -24.73 -19.70 0.34
C LEU A 73 -24.92 -18.45 1.19
N ALA A 74 -23.85 -17.98 1.86
CA ALA A 74 -23.91 -16.83 2.75
C ALA A 74 -24.04 -15.48 2.01
N LEU A 75 -23.42 -15.37 0.83
CA LEU A 75 -23.37 -14.12 0.06
C LEU A 75 -24.37 -14.08 -1.10
N ASP A 76 -25.08 -15.19 -1.36
CA ASP A 76 -25.94 -15.36 -2.55
C ASP A 76 -25.24 -14.94 -3.85
N ALA A 77 -23.93 -15.24 -3.93
CA ALA A 77 -23.02 -14.78 -4.95
C ALA A 77 -22.38 -15.95 -5.71
N LEU A 78 -22.08 -15.73 -6.99
CA LEU A 78 -21.31 -16.65 -7.82
C LEU A 78 -19.82 -16.63 -7.40
N VAL A 79 -19.51 -17.23 -6.28
CA VAL A 79 -18.11 -17.40 -5.82
C VAL A 79 -17.49 -18.57 -6.56
N LEU A 80 -16.39 -18.32 -7.27
CA LEU A 80 -15.62 -19.37 -7.93
C LEU A 80 -14.89 -20.22 -6.88
N GLY A 81 -15.32 -21.45 -6.75
CA GLY A 81 -14.73 -22.43 -5.85
C GLY A 81 -15.47 -22.58 -4.53
N ASN A 82 -15.19 -23.69 -3.84
CA ASN A 82 -15.79 -24.04 -2.57
C ASN A 82 -15.06 -23.32 -1.43
N ILE A 83 -15.20 -21.99 -1.35
CA ILE A 83 -14.58 -21.13 -0.34
C ILE A 83 -15.57 -20.92 0.80
N THR A 84 -15.14 -21.15 2.03
CA THR A 84 -15.93 -20.86 3.23
C THR A 84 -15.85 -19.37 3.57
N MET A 85 -16.80 -18.87 4.35
CA MET A 85 -16.84 -17.49 4.82
C MET A 85 -15.55 -17.09 5.56
N ASN A 86 -15.00 -18.01 6.36
CA ASN A 86 -13.68 -17.84 7.00
C ASN A 86 -12.55 -17.75 5.95
N GLY A 87 -12.63 -18.46 4.85
CA GLY A 87 -11.68 -18.36 3.75
C GLY A 87 -11.69 -16.98 3.09
N VAL A 88 -12.87 -16.41 2.86
CA VAL A 88 -13.03 -15.05 2.34
C VAL A 88 -12.44 -14.02 3.33
N LEU A 89 -12.67 -14.19 4.63
CA LEU A 89 -12.10 -13.34 5.67
C LEU A 89 -10.56 -13.38 5.64
N ILE A 90 -9.97 -14.56 5.60
CA ILE A 90 -8.50 -14.73 5.54
C ILE A 90 -7.93 -14.09 4.29
N LEU A 91 -8.54 -14.31 3.12
CA LEU A 91 -8.11 -13.69 1.86
C LEU A 91 -8.18 -12.17 1.92
N THR A 92 -9.26 -11.61 2.47
CA THR A 92 -9.44 -10.17 2.64
C THR A 92 -8.37 -9.58 3.57
N LEU A 93 -8.07 -10.26 4.68
CA LEU A 93 -7.01 -9.83 5.60
C LEU A 93 -5.62 -9.90 4.94
N ALA A 94 -5.34 -10.96 4.18
CA ALA A 94 -4.08 -11.10 3.46
C ALA A 94 -3.91 -9.99 2.40
N ALA A 95 -4.93 -9.74 1.60
CA ALA A 95 -4.92 -8.66 0.61
C ALA A 95 -4.75 -7.28 1.26
N GLY A 96 -5.44 -7.04 2.38
CA GLY A 96 -5.30 -5.82 3.17
C GLY A 96 -3.88 -5.61 3.68
N LEU A 97 -3.23 -6.65 4.20
CA LEU A 97 -1.84 -6.59 4.67
C LEU A 97 -0.87 -6.25 3.52
N LEU A 98 -1.00 -6.92 2.38
CA LEU A 98 -0.17 -6.68 1.21
C LEU A 98 -0.35 -5.27 0.66
N SER A 99 -1.59 -4.78 0.59
CA SER A 99 -1.90 -3.42 0.16
C SER A 99 -1.37 -2.37 1.13
N VAL A 100 -1.38 -2.63 2.45
CA VAL A 100 -0.74 -1.75 3.45
C VAL A 100 0.75 -1.69 3.22
N PHE A 101 1.41 -2.79 2.89
CA PHE A 101 2.83 -2.80 2.55
C PHE A 101 3.13 -1.97 1.29
N ALA A 102 2.38 -2.16 0.22
CA ALA A 102 2.54 -1.41 -1.02
C ALA A 102 2.35 0.10 -0.77
N MET A 103 1.28 0.47 -0.07
CA MET A 103 0.97 1.86 0.24
C MET A 103 1.98 2.52 1.17
N THR A 104 2.50 1.78 2.17
CA THR A 104 3.57 2.26 3.06
C THR A 104 4.85 2.48 2.26
N ALA A 105 5.26 1.53 1.42
CA ALA A 105 6.43 1.66 0.57
C ALA A 105 6.31 2.84 -0.41
N PHE A 106 5.14 3.05 -1.00
CA PHE A 106 4.82 4.18 -1.85
C PHE A 106 4.93 5.51 -1.09
N THR A 107 4.36 5.60 0.11
CA THR A 107 4.46 6.79 0.98
C THR A 107 5.91 7.11 1.31
N LEU A 108 6.72 6.11 1.64
CA LEU A 108 8.14 6.28 1.93
C LEU A 108 8.92 6.75 0.70
N TRP A 109 8.59 6.24 -0.49
CA TRP A 109 9.18 6.72 -1.73
C TRP A 109 8.86 8.19 -2.00
N LEU A 110 7.61 8.63 -1.80
CA LEU A 110 7.24 10.04 -1.88
C LEU A 110 7.95 10.89 -0.83
N SER A 111 8.01 10.41 0.42
CA SER A 111 8.70 11.10 1.52
C SER A 111 10.20 11.29 1.23
N ALA A 112 10.85 10.33 0.56
CA ALA A 112 12.24 10.46 0.13
C ALA A 112 12.42 11.46 -1.02
N ARG A 113 11.37 11.76 -1.80
CA ARG A 113 11.42 12.71 -2.93
C ARG A 113 10.99 14.12 -2.58
N MET A 114 10.03 14.28 -1.69
CA MET A 114 9.42 15.57 -1.35
C MET A 114 10.06 16.16 -0.09
N ARG A 115 10.09 17.49 0.01
CA ARG A 115 10.65 18.21 1.19
C ARG A 115 9.61 18.48 2.27
N SER A 116 8.34 18.43 1.92
CA SER A 116 7.23 18.75 2.83
C SER A 116 6.45 17.48 3.17
N GLY A 117 6.37 17.14 4.45
CA GLY A 117 5.57 16.02 4.94
C GLY A 117 4.08 16.19 4.65
N VAL A 118 3.59 17.44 4.66
CA VAL A 118 2.19 17.76 4.34
C VAL A 118 1.89 17.45 2.87
N ALA A 119 2.79 17.80 1.96
CA ALA A 119 2.63 17.50 0.53
C ALA A 119 2.66 15.98 0.27
N VAL A 120 3.55 15.23 0.96
CA VAL A 120 3.56 13.76 0.91
C VAL A 120 2.23 13.20 1.35
N LEU A 121 1.69 13.68 2.47
CA LEU A 121 0.41 13.23 3.01
C LEU A 121 -0.73 13.50 2.02
N ALA A 122 -0.79 14.71 1.46
CA ALA A 122 -1.82 15.10 0.50
C ALA A 122 -1.83 14.20 -0.75
N VAL A 123 -0.64 13.96 -1.34
CA VAL A 123 -0.52 13.08 -2.51
C VAL A 123 -0.86 11.62 -2.17
N THR A 124 -0.38 11.13 -1.02
CA THR A 124 -0.68 9.77 -0.57
C THR A 124 -2.16 9.56 -0.33
N LEU A 125 -2.83 10.54 0.28
CA LEU A 125 -4.28 10.51 0.50
C LEU A 125 -5.05 10.56 -0.82
N ALA A 126 -4.63 11.41 -1.76
CA ALA A 126 -5.22 11.47 -3.09
C ALA A 126 -5.12 10.12 -3.81
N VAL A 127 -3.94 9.48 -3.80
CA VAL A 127 -3.75 8.15 -4.39
C VAL A 127 -4.58 7.09 -3.65
N ALA A 128 -4.72 7.17 -2.32
CA ALA A 128 -5.55 6.25 -1.54
C ALA A 128 -7.05 6.36 -1.89
N MET A 129 -7.52 7.56 -2.26
CA MET A 129 -8.91 7.78 -2.64
C MET A 129 -9.19 7.52 -4.14
N THR A 130 -8.16 7.50 -4.97
CA THR A 130 -8.31 7.32 -6.43
C THR A 130 -9.10 6.08 -6.83
N PRO A 131 -8.91 4.87 -6.24
CA PRO A 131 -9.71 3.70 -6.60
C PRO A 131 -11.21 3.91 -6.41
N THR A 132 -11.61 4.59 -5.34
CA THR A 132 -13.02 4.90 -5.08
C THR A 132 -13.61 5.84 -6.13
N PHE A 133 -12.86 6.87 -6.53
CA PHE A 133 -13.28 7.77 -7.60
C PHE A 133 -13.33 7.09 -8.97
N LEU A 134 -12.37 6.20 -9.25
CA LEU A 134 -12.36 5.47 -10.52
C LEU A 134 -13.59 4.58 -10.72
N ILE A 135 -14.07 3.93 -9.67
CA ILE A 135 -15.34 3.16 -9.75
C ILE A 135 -16.51 4.04 -10.12
N VAL A 136 -16.59 5.25 -9.58
CA VAL A 136 -17.69 6.17 -9.85
C VAL A 136 -17.60 6.77 -11.24
N LEU A 137 -16.38 7.15 -11.69
CA LEU A 137 -16.15 7.83 -12.96
C LEU A 137 -16.12 6.89 -14.16
N LEU A 138 -15.48 5.72 -14.00
CA LEU A 138 -15.24 4.75 -15.07
C LEU A 138 -16.06 3.47 -14.85
N ARG A 139 -17.32 3.66 -14.53
CA ARG A 139 -18.28 2.58 -14.28
C ARG A 139 -18.27 1.60 -15.46
N GLU A 140 -18.04 0.31 -15.19
CA GLU A 140 -18.05 -0.78 -16.18
C GLU A 140 -16.95 -0.72 -17.27
N SER A 141 -15.90 0.07 -17.07
CA SER A 141 -14.77 0.11 -18.00
C SER A 141 -13.65 -0.84 -17.56
N ALA A 142 -13.26 -1.76 -18.45
CA ALA A 142 -12.11 -2.66 -18.22
C ALA A 142 -10.83 -1.89 -17.90
N VAL A 143 -10.62 -0.73 -18.53
CA VAL A 143 -9.47 0.14 -18.26
C VAL A 143 -9.51 0.71 -16.85
N GLY A 144 -10.70 1.13 -16.38
CA GLY A 144 -10.88 1.62 -15.02
C GLY A 144 -10.57 0.56 -13.98
N ASP A 145 -10.97 -0.68 -14.22
CA ASP A 145 -10.70 -1.81 -13.34
C ASP A 145 -9.21 -2.15 -13.25
N TRP A 146 -8.52 -2.20 -14.38
CA TRP A 146 -7.07 -2.39 -14.41
C TRP A 146 -6.33 -1.26 -13.69
N LEU A 147 -6.71 -0.01 -13.99
CA LEU A 147 -6.08 1.15 -13.36
C LEU A 147 -6.27 1.15 -11.84
N ARG A 148 -7.46 0.79 -11.37
CA ARG A 148 -7.78 0.64 -9.95
C ARG A 148 -6.87 -0.37 -9.25
N LEU A 149 -6.68 -1.54 -9.86
CA LEU A 149 -5.96 -2.65 -9.26
C LEU A 149 -4.43 -2.50 -9.32
N LEU A 150 -3.93 -1.73 -10.29
CA LEU A 150 -2.51 -1.39 -10.40
C LEU A 150 -2.10 -0.20 -9.51
N LEU A 151 -3.02 0.37 -8.75
CA LEU A 151 -2.69 1.39 -7.76
C LEU A 151 -2.31 0.72 -6.43
N PRO A 152 -1.31 1.24 -5.69
CA PRO A 152 -0.88 0.68 -4.39
C PRO A 152 -2.01 0.59 -3.36
N SER A 153 -3.07 1.37 -3.55
CA SER A 153 -4.27 1.40 -2.72
C SER A 153 -5.41 0.52 -3.24
N GLY A 154 -5.22 -0.22 -4.33
CA GLY A 154 -6.29 -0.93 -5.04
C GLY A 154 -7.10 -1.93 -4.19
N GLY A 155 -6.48 -2.53 -3.18
CA GLY A 155 -7.13 -3.43 -2.23
C GLY A 155 -7.65 -2.79 -0.95
N LEU A 156 -7.48 -1.47 -0.75
CA LEU A 156 -7.80 -0.77 0.51
C LEU A 156 -9.03 0.14 0.43
N GLY A 157 -9.65 0.31 -0.73
CA GLY A 157 -10.77 1.23 -0.92
C GLY A 157 -12.05 0.77 -0.24
N LEU A 158 -12.83 1.72 0.28
CA LEU A 158 -14.22 1.49 0.70
C LEU A 158 -15.06 1.14 -0.54
N GLY A 159 -15.67 -0.04 -0.55
CA GLY A 159 -16.43 -0.54 -1.70
C GLY A 159 -15.57 -1.04 -2.88
N THR A 160 -14.24 -1.07 -2.72
CA THR A 160 -13.29 -1.54 -3.73
C THR A 160 -12.42 -2.69 -3.23
N GLY A 161 -12.70 -3.17 -2.02
CA GLY A 161 -11.94 -4.23 -1.39
C GLY A 161 -12.23 -5.62 -1.96
N MET A 162 -11.36 -6.56 -1.62
CA MET A 162 -11.45 -7.95 -2.06
C MET A 162 -12.80 -8.60 -1.78
N PHE A 163 -13.41 -8.28 -0.64
CA PHE A 163 -14.73 -8.80 -0.27
C PHE A 163 -15.80 -8.45 -1.32
N VAL A 164 -15.83 -7.19 -1.77
CA VAL A 164 -16.80 -6.72 -2.76
C VAL A 164 -16.59 -7.38 -4.12
N ASP A 165 -15.33 -7.49 -4.56
CA ASP A 165 -15.00 -8.14 -5.84
C ASP A 165 -15.29 -9.64 -5.85
N ILE A 166 -15.15 -10.30 -4.70
CA ILE A 166 -15.57 -11.70 -4.53
C ILE A 166 -17.10 -11.79 -4.59
N GLN A 167 -17.81 -10.90 -3.90
CA GLN A 167 -19.29 -10.90 -3.86
C GLN A 167 -19.90 -10.65 -5.24
N VAL A 168 -19.31 -9.73 -6.02
CA VAL A 168 -19.78 -9.41 -7.39
C VAL A 168 -19.31 -10.43 -8.42
N GLY A 169 -18.36 -11.31 -8.08
CA GLY A 169 -17.79 -12.27 -9.03
C GLY A 169 -17.06 -11.60 -10.19
N LYS A 170 -16.30 -10.55 -9.92
CA LYS A 170 -15.70 -9.70 -10.95
C LYS A 170 -14.49 -10.36 -11.62
N PHE A 171 -14.44 -10.30 -12.95
CA PHE A 171 -13.33 -10.76 -13.79
C PHE A 171 -12.71 -9.59 -14.55
N LEU A 172 -11.40 -9.64 -14.66
CA LEU A 172 -10.63 -8.77 -15.55
C LEU A 172 -10.37 -9.48 -16.85
N THR A 173 -10.67 -8.82 -17.96
CA THR A 173 -10.43 -9.35 -19.30
C THR A 173 -9.17 -8.75 -19.91
N ILE A 174 -8.28 -9.62 -20.44
CA ILE A 174 -7.15 -9.24 -21.30
C ILE A 174 -7.33 -10.02 -22.59
N GLY A 175 -7.91 -9.39 -23.61
CA GLY A 175 -8.25 -10.08 -24.85
C GLY A 175 -9.23 -11.22 -24.62
N SER A 176 -8.80 -12.48 -24.83
CA SER A 176 -9.60 -13.69 -24.61
C SER A 176 -9.42 -14.31 -23.23
N LEU A 177 -8.50 -13.80 -22.41
CA LEU A 177 -8.25 -14.32 -21.07
C LEU A 177 -9.07 -13.55 -20.04
N ALA A 178 -9.80 -14.30 -19.20
CA ALA A 178 -10.50 -13.77 -18.04
C ALA A 178 -9.74 -14.15 -16.77
N ILE A 179 -9.27 -13.17 -16.02
CA ILE A 179 -8.54 -13.35 -14.76
C ILE A 179 -9.44 -12.93 -13.62
N TRP A 180 -9.60 -13.80 -12.64
CA TRP A 180 -10.37 -13.47 -11.44
C TRP A 180 -9.69 -12.36 -10.63
N THR A 181 -10.40 -11.28 -10.36
CA THR A 181 -9.90 -10.06 -9.73
C THR A 181 -9.13 -10.28 -8.43
N PRO A 182 -9.54 -11.19 -7.50
CA PRO A 182 -8.79 -11.46 -6.28
C PRO A 182 -7.33 -11.89 -6.48
N PHE A 183 -7.00 -12.60 -7.55
CA PHE A 183 -5.62 -12.97 -7.85
C PHE A 183 -4.76 -11.75 -8.18
N VAL A 184 -5.32 -10.80 -8.93
CA VAL A 184 -4.61 -9.56 -9.26
C VAL A 184 -4.43 -8.69 -8.02
N MET A 185 -5.44 -8.62 -7.14
CA MET A 185 -5.37 -7.90 -5.87
C MET A 185 -4.29 -8.45 -4.91
N LEU A 186 -3.99 -9.74 -4.97
CA LEU A 186 -2.90 -10.32 -4.21
C LEU A 186 -1.55 -10.13 -4.91
N ALA A 187 -1.50 -10.29 -6.22
CA ALA A 187 -0.26 -10.25 -6.98
C ALA A 187 0.32 -8.84 -7.14
N ALA A 188 -0.53 -7.83 -7.40
CA ALA A 188 -0.07 -6.46 -7.62
C ALA A 188 0.71 -5.89 -6.41
N PRO A 189 0.22 -5.93 -5.17
CA PRO A 189 0.96 -5.41 -4.03
C PRO A 189 2.26 -6.17 -3.73
N VAL A 190 2.34 -7.47 -4.04
CA VAL A 190 3.57 -8.27 -3.88
C VAL A 190 4.69 -7.74 -4.79
N ILE A 191 4.35 -7.25 -5.97
CA ILE A 191 5.30 -6.64 -6.90
C ILE A 191 5.56 -5.18 -6.53
N GLU A 192 4.54 -4.43 -6.20
CA GLU A 192 4.62 -2.99 -5.91
C GLU A 192 5.41 -2.66 -4.65
N ALA A 193 5.19 -3.41 -3.57
CA ALA A 193 5.86 -3.15 -2.30
C ALA A 193 7.40 -3.18 -2.41
N PRO A 194 8.06 -4.22 -2.97
CA PRO A 194 9.50 -4.23 -3.15
C PRO A 194 9.97 -3.19 -4.16
N VAL A 195 9.21 -2.93 -5.24
CA VAL A 195 9.56 -1.91 -6.23
C VAL A 195 9.61 -0.52 -5.58
N PHE A 196 8.57 -0.13 -4.87
CA PHE A 196 8.54 1.17 -4.19
C PHE A 196 9.55 1.25 -3.04
N ALA A 197 9.81 0.17 -2.31
CA ALA A 197 10.85 0.13 -1.29
C ALA A 197 12.24 0.36 -1.88
N LEU A 198 12.56 -0.27 -3.01
CA LEU A 198 13.82 -0.06 -3.72
C LEU A 198 13.92 1.37 -4.29
N LEU A 199 12.82 1.90 -4.84
CA LEU A 199 12.76 3.27 -5.33
C LEU A 199 12.92 4.29 -4.20
N ALA A 200 12.34 4.04 -3.01
CA ALA A 200 12.52 4.88 -1.84
C ALA A 200 14.00 4.93 -1.41
N GLN A 201 14.64 3.76 -1.32
CA GLN A 201 16.05 3.66 -0.98
C GLN A 201 16.96 4.36 -2.01
N ARG A 202 16.69 4.16 -3.31
CA ARG A 202 17.44 4.83 -4.38
C ARG A 202 17.23 6.34 -4.38
N ALA A 203 16.00 6.81 -4.15
CA ALA A 203 15.69 8.23 -4.09
C ALA A 203 16.40 8.91 -2.91
N TYR A 204 16.40 8.25 -1.74
CA TYR A 204 17.11 8.72 -0.55
C TYR A 204 18.62 8.86 -0.82
N VAL A 205 19.27 7.85 -1.39
CA VAL A 205 20.71 7.86 -1.69
C VAL A 205 21.06 8.90 -2.77
N ARG A 206 20.31 8.95 -3.89
CA ARG A 206 20.64 9.85 -5.03
C ARG A 206 20.43 11.33 -4.72
N ARG A 207 19.47 11.65 -3.86
CA ARG A 207 19.18 13.06 -3.51
C ARG A 207 20.34 13.70 -2.75
N GLU A 208 21.09 12.91 -2.01
CA GLU A 208 22.28 13.35 -1.29
C GLU A 208 23.40 13.75 -2.24
N ASP A 209 23.56 13.04 -3.37
CA ASP A 209 24.58 13.36 -4.37
C ASP A 209 24.32 14.69 -5.09
N ALA A 210 23.04 15.05 -5.27
CA ALA A 210 22.63 16.30 -5.92
C ALA A 210 22.79 17.56 -5.03
N ALA A 211 22.89 17.38 -3.72
CA ALA A 211 23.02 18.49 -2.76
C ALA A 211 24.48 18.91 -2.49
N LEU A 212 25.47 18.16 -2.95
CA LEU A 212 26.87 18.56 -2.87
C LEU A 212 27.09 19.75 -3.82
N PRO A 213 27.57 20.93 -3.32
CA PRO A 213 27.92 22.02 -4.21
C PRO A 213 29.05 21.54 -5.12
N ARG A 214 28.82 21.56 -6.43
CA ARG A 214 29.88 21.35 -7.42
C ARG A 214 31.01 22.31 -7.04
N LYS A 215 32.17 21.78 -6.60
CA LYS A 215 33.39 22.57 -6.42
C LYS A 215 33.60 23.32 -7.73
N ARG A 216 33.37 24.64 -7.73
CA ARG A 216 33.84 25.47 -8.84
C ARG A 216 35.35 25.28 -8.93
N PRO A 217 35.91 25.00 -10.10
CA PRO A 217 37.35 24.99 -10.26
C PRO A 217 37.84 26.38 -9.88
N ARG A 218 38.78 26.47 -8.93
CA ARG A 218 39.51 27.71 -8.65
C ARG A 218 40.41 27.93 -9.86
N HIS A 219 40.08 28.92 -10.66
CA HIS A 219 41.01 29.54 -11.61
C HIS A 219 41.99 30.45 -10.89
#